data_202a7eced40423ebfa6c55e3382953af
#
_entry.id   202a7eced40423ebfa6c55e3382953af
#
_cell.length_a   1.000
_cell.length_b   1.000
_cell.length_c   1.000
_cell.angle_alpha   90.00
_cell.angle_beta   90.00
_cell.angle_gamma   90.00
#
_symmetry.space_group_name_H-M   'P 1'
#
loop_
_entity.id
_entity.type
_entity.pdbx_description
1 polymer ?
#
loop_
_entity_poly.entity_id
_entity_poly.type
_entity_poly.pdbx_seq_one_letter_code
_entity_poly.pdbx_strand_id
1 'polypeptide(L)'
;MSFKLEIISPQSTIFNDDVDLCILPGNEGDFGILKNHMPFLTTLRLGIAYIYKEKKLIETYLVSGGVVEVSDNQCTLLTEEIVRSNEFIPSNQENEIDKKKEKIVNKLL
;
A
#
# COMPACT_ATOMS: atom_id res chain seq x y z
N MET A 1 -9.05 -13.06 8.18
CA MET A 1 -8.13 -13.15 7.04
C MET A 1 -7.57 -11.82 6.66
N SER A 2 -7.23 -11.02 7.66
CA SER A 2 -6.77 -9.67 7.46
C SER A 2 -5.55 -9.38 8.34
N PHE A 3 -4.93 -8.25 8.11
CA PHE A 3 -3.88 -7.70 8.95
C PHE A 3 -4.18 -6.24 9.20
N LYS A 4 -3.61 -5.68 10.26
CA LYS A 4 -3.81 -4.28 10.57
C LYS A 4 -2.83 -3.44 9.76
N LEU A 5 -3.36 -2.45 9.04
CA LEU A 5 -2.56 -1.46 8.33
C LEU A 5 -2.73 -0.11 9.00
N GLU A 6 -1.60 0.49 9.36
CA GLU A 6 -1.57 1.84 9.92
C GLU A 6 -0.65 2.70 9.08
N ILE A 7 -1.15 3.84 8.61
CA ILE A 7 -0.38 4.81 7.85
C ILE A 7 -0.31 6.09 8.66
N ILE A 8 0.91 6.50 8.99
CA ILE A 8 1.15 7.61 9.91
C ILE A 8 2.02 8.67 9.21
N SER A 9 1.60 9.92 9.32
CA SER A 9 2.41 11.08 8.97
C SER A 9 2.78 11.85 10.24
N PRO A 10 3.72 12.82 10.19
CA PRO A 10 4.06 13.59 11.38
C PRO A 10 2.87 14.32 11.99
N GLN A 11 1.86 14.68 11.21
CA GLN A 11 0.72 15.44 11.68
C GLN A 11 -0.41 14.56 12.21
N SER A 12 -0.57 13.36 11.69
CA SER A 12 -1.73 12.55 12.06
C SER A 12 -1.63 11.11 11.57
N THR A 13 -2.53 10.27 12.08
CA THR A 13 -2.80 8.96 11.51
C THR A 13 -3.72 9.14 10.31
N ILE A 14 -3.27 8.71 9.15
CA ILE A 14 -3.99 8.86 7.89
C ILE A 14 -4.95 7.69 7.66
N PHE A 15 -4.53 6.49 8.03
CA PHE A 15 -5.30 5.26 7.82
C PHE A 15 -5.01 4.30 8.96
N ASN A 16 -6.04 3.63 9.46
CA ASN A 16 -5.89 2.63 10.52
C ASN A 16 -7.10 1.70 10.46
N ASP A 17 -6.93 0.56 9.81
CA ASP A 17 -8.00 -0.42 9.67
C ASP A 17 -7.41 -1.78 9.32
N ASP A 18 -8.24 -2.80 9.43
CA ASP A 18 -7.90 -4.15 8.95
C ASP A 18 -8.10 -4.22 7.44
N VAL A 19 -7.11 -4.76 6.75
CA VAL A 19 -7.15 -4.89 5.29
C VAL A 19 -6.63 -6.26 4.87
N ASP A 20 -6.86 -6.63 3.62
CA ASP A 20 -6.47 -7.96 3.13
C ASP A 20 -5.16 -7.94 2.35
N LEU A 21 -4.88 -6.82 1.69
CA LEU A 21 -3.68 -6.67 0.89
C LEU A 21 -3.32 -5.19 0.80
N CYS A 22 -2.04 -4.86 0.90
CA CYS A 22 -1.57 -3.56 0.45
C CYS A 22 -0.37 -3.75 -0.48
N ILE A 23 -0.31 -2.94 -1.53
CA ILE A 23 0.81 -2.93 -2.47
C ILE A 23 1.52 -1.60 -2.29
N LEU A 24 2.81 -1.66 -2.01
CA LEU A 24 3.60 -0.49 -1.63
C LEU A 24 4.76 -0.26 -2.60
N PRO A 25 5.16 1.02 -2.82
CA PRO A 25 6.24 1.34 -3.73
C PRO A 25 7.61 1.21 -3.04
N GLY A 26 8.15 -0.01 -3.00
CA GLY A 26 9.48 -0.25 -2.45
C GLY A 26 10.58 0.36 -3.31
N ASN A 27 11.75 0.60 -2.70
CA ASN A 27 12.89 1.16 -3.43
C ASN A 27 13.38 0.23 -4.55
N GLU A 28 13.17 -1.07 -4.40
CA GLU A 28 13.58 -2.06 -5.40
C GLU A 28 12.43 -2.55 -6.27
N GLY A 29 11.27 -1.95 -6.14
CA GLY A 29 10.06 -2.32 -6.87
C GLY A 29 8.87 -2.43 -5.95
N ASP A 30 7.68 -2.46 -6.56
CA ASP A 30 6.45 -2.62 -5.81
C ASP A 30 6.39 -4.00 -5.17
N PHE A 31 5.84 -4.08 -3.96
CA PHE A 31 5.67 -5.35 -3.28
C PHE A 31 4.33 -5.38 -2.55
N GLY A 32 3.80 -6.58 -2.36
CA GLY A 32 2.53 -6.77 -1.68
C GLY A 32 2.69 -7.36 -0.29
N ILE A 33 1.81 -6.95 0.62
CA ILE A 33 1.75 -7.48 1.98
C ILE A 33 0.39 -8.11 2.21
N LEU A 34 0.40 -9.36 2.66
CA LEU A 34 -0.76 -10.14 3.04
C LEU A 34 -0.68 -10.45 4.54
N LYS A 35 -1.75 -11.01 5.08
CA LYS A 35 -1.77 -11.47 6.47
C LYS A 35 -0.61 -12.43 6.73
N ASN A 36 -0.11 -12.43 7.95
CA ASN A 36 0.99 -13.30 8.39
C ASN A 36 2.26 -13.14 7.59
N HIS A 37 2.45 -11.98 6.97
CA HIS A 37 3.70 -11.67 6.30
C HIS A 37 4.87 -11.75 7.29
N MET A 38 6.00 -12.31 6.84
CA MET A 38 7.18 -12.38 7.69
C MET A 38 7.60 -10.99 8.17
N PRO A 39 8.19 -10.88 9.36
CA PRO A 39 8.73 -9.61 9.83
C PRO A 39 9.64 -8.98 8.77
N PHE A 40 9.46 -7.69 8.54
CA PHE A 40 10.07 -7.03 7.41
C PHE A 40 10.18 -5.54 7.68
N LEU A 41 11.31 -4.95 7.31
CA LEU A 41 11.54 -3.51 7.44
C LEU A 41 12.23 -3.05 6.18
N THR A 42 11.64 -2.08 5.49
CA THR A 42 12.23 -1.53 4.27
C THR A 42 11.85 -0.08 4.06
N THR A 43 12.51 0.56 3.11
CA THR A 43 12.22 1.93 2.73
C THR A 43 11.39 1.96 1.45
N LEU A 44 10.64 3.05 1.28
CA LEU A 44 9.79 3.27 0.12
C LEU A 44 10.33 4.41 -0.73
N ARG A 45 10.03 4.35 -2.03
CA ARG A 45 10.27 5.46 -2.95
C ARG A 45 8.98 6.28 -3.10
N LEU A 46 9.08 7.43 -3.75
CA LEU A 46 7.90 8.16 -4.17
C LEU A 46 7.07 7.27 -5.09
N GLY A 47 5.83 7.07 -4.75
CA GLY A 47 4.95 6.19 -5.52
C GLY A 47 3.58 6.07 -4.90
N ILE A 48 2.81 5.12 -5.41
CA ILE A 48 1.42 4.94 -5.00
C ILE A 48 1.27 3.67 -4.17
N ALA A 49 0.61 3.81 -3.02
CA ALA A 49 0.20 2.70 -2.18
C ALA A 49 -1.24 2.33 -2.52
N TYR A 50 -1.48 1.04 -2.70
CA TYR A 50 -2.81 0.51 -3.04
C TYR A 50 -3.29 -0.37 -1.89
N ILE A 51 -4.51 -0.12 -1.44
CA ILE A 51 -5.09 -0.83 -0.29
C ILE A 51 -6.34 -1.58 -0.71
N TYR A 52 -6.36 -2.88 -0.45
CA TYR A 52 -7.46 -3.76 -0.84
C TYR A 52 -8.13 -4.38 0.37
N LYS A 53 -9.44 -4.46 0.32
CA LYS A 53 -10.25 -5.15 1.31
C LYS A 53 -11.35 -5.93 0.58
N GLU A 54 -11.49 -7.22 0.91
CA GLU A 54 -12.46 -8.11 0.25
C GLU A 54 -12.29 -8.11 -1.28
N LYS A 55 -11.03 -8.16 -1.72
CA LYS A 55 -10.64 -8.17 -3.14
C LYS A 55 -11.00 -6.89 -3.90
N LYS A 56 -11.36 -5.82 -3.18
CA LYS A 56 -11.68 -4.52 -3.80
C LYS A 56 -10.63 -3.50 -3.40
N LEU A 57 -10.23 -2.68 -4.36
CA LEU A 57 -9.39 -1.53 -4.09
C LEU A 57 -10.22 -0.49 -3.34
N ILE A 58 -9.86 -0.22 -2.10
CA ILE A 58 -10.62 0.72 -1.26
C ILE A 58 -9.97 2.10 -1.18
N GLU A 59 -8.63 2.17 -1.25
CA GLU A 59 -7.92 3.43 -1.14
C GLU A 59 -6.63 3.39 -1.97
N THR A 60 -6.24 4.54 -2.50
CA THR A 60 -4.94 4.76 -3.09
C THR A 60 -4.34 6.04 -2.53
N TYR A 61 -3.05 6.02 -2.23
CA TYR A 61 -2.34 7.17 -1.69
C TYR A 61 -1.04 7.38 -2.45
N LEU A 62 -0.76 8.63 -2.79
CA LEU A 62 0.57 9.01 -3.26
C LEU A 62 1.42 9.29 -2.02
N VAL A 63 2.50 8.53 -1.85
CA VAL A 63 3.41 8.68 -0.72
C VAL A 63 4.74 9.22 -1.21
N SER A 64 5.34 10.13 -0.44
CA SER A 64 6.61 10.77 -0.83
C SER A 64 7.82 9.88 -0.58
N GLY A 65 7.60 8.70 -0.06
CA GLY A 65 8.63 7.82 0.43
C GLY A 65 8.33 7.47 1.88
N GLY A 66 9.27 6.86 2.56
CA GLY A 66 9.09 6.55 3.97
C GLY A 66 9.66 5.21 4.34
N VAL A 67 9.18 4.68 5.45
CA VAL A 67 9.61 3.40 6.02
C VAL A 67 8.37 2.56 6.30
N VAL A 68 8.46 1.27 5.97
CA VAL A 68 7.39 0.33 6.31
C VAL A 68 7.98 -0.77 7.19
N GLU A 69 7.26 -1.07 8.27
CA GLU A 69 7.57 -2.17 9.17
C GLU A 69 6.41 -3.13 9.22
N VAL A 70 6.69 -4.42 9.05
CA VAL A 70 5.70 -5.48 9.18
C VAL A 70 6.13 -6.40 10.31
N SER A 71 5.24 -6.63 11.27
CA SER A 71 5.50 -7.49 12.42
C SER A 71 4.18 -7.86 13.07
N ASP A 72 4.06 -9.13 13.50
CA ASP A 72 2.91 -9.60 14.27
C ASP A 72 1.56 -9.29 13.61
N ASN A 73 1.47 -9.54 12.32
CA ASN A 73 0.26 -9.30 11.52
C ASN A 73 -0.19 -7.84 11.53
N GLN A 74 0.78 -6.94 11.66
CA GLN A 74 0.57 -5.50 11.60
C GLN A 74 1.57 -4.87 10.65
N CYS A 75 1.09 -3.97 9.80
CA CYS A 75 1.91 -3.21 8.88
C CYS A 75 1.82 -1.73 9.24
N THR A 76 2.95 -1.11 9.53
CA THR A 76 3.01 0.32 9.86
C THR A 76 3.81 1.03 8.80
N LEU A 77 3.19 1.99 8.13
CA LEU A 77 3.80 2.84 7.13
C LEU A 77 4.00 4.24 7.71
N LEU A 78 5.25 4.69 7.76
CA LEU A 78 5.60 6.04 8.18
C LEU A 78 6.02 6.83 6.96
N THR A 79 5.35 7.92 6.67
CA THR A 79 5.65 8.77 5.52
C THR A 79 5.53 10.23 5.91
N GLU A 80 6.36 11.10 5.30
CA GLU A 80 6.32 12.53 5.60
C GLU A 80 5.16 13.23 4.92
N GLU A 81 4.91 12.90 3.66
CA GLU A 81 3.83 13.50 2.90
C GLU A 81 2.99 12.43 2.23
N ILE A 82 1.69 12.60 2.30
CA ILE A 82 0.75 11.65 1.75
C ILE A 82 -0.47 12.40 1.21
N VAL A 83 -0.93 11.98 0.03
CA VAL A 83 -2.11 12.55 -0.61
C VAL A 83 -2.97 11.42 -1.14
N ARG A 84 -4.26 11.47 -0.90
CA ARG A 84 -5.18 10.52 -1.53
C ARG A 84 -5.14 10.72 -3.03
N SER A 85 -4.88 9.67 -3.80
CA SER A 85 -4.51 9.78 -5.20
C SER A 85 -5.61 9.43 -6.20
N ASN A 86 -6.84 9.26 -5.75
CA ASN A 86 -7.95 8.84 -6.61
C ASN A 86 -8.14 9.74 -7.85
N GLU A 87 -7.70 10.99 -7.77
CA GLU A 87 -7.91 11.97 -8.83
C GLU A 87 -6.69 12.17 -9.73
N PHE A 88 -5.58 11.46 -9.45
CA PHE A 88 -4.31 11.74 -10.11
C PHE A 88 -3.88 10.73 -11.16
N ILE A 89 -4.69 9.70 -11.43
CA ILE A 89 -4.35 8.69 -12.42
C ILE A 89 -5.02 9.06 -13.74
N PRO A 90 -4.27 9.50 -14.76
CA PRO A 90 -4.86 9.79 -16.08
C PRO A 90 -5.48 8.52 -16.67
N SER A 91 -6.61 8.66 -17.36
CA SER A 91 -7.38 7.52 -17.86
C SER A 91 -6.60 6.59 -18.79
N ASN A 92 -5.65 7.11 -19.57
CA ASN A 92 -4.81 6.28 -20.44
C ASN A 92 -3.69 5.56 -19.70
N GLN A 93 -3.39 5.92 -18.46
CA GLN A 93 -2.46 5.17 -17.61
C GLN A 93 -3.17 4.18 -16.70
N GLU A 94 -4.46 4.37 -16.47
CA GLU A 94 -5.27 3.47 -15.66
C GLU A 94 -5.22 2.04 -16.18
N ASN A 95 -5.28 1.85 -17.49
CA ASN A 95 -5.31 0.51 -18.06
C ASN A 95 -4.01 -0.27 -17.82
N GLU A 96 -2.86 0.38 -17.90
CA GLU A 96 -1.58 -0.27 -17.62
C GLU A 96 -1.39 -0.54 -16.13
N ILE A 97 -1.76 0.42 -15.30
CA ILE A 97 -1.68 0.29 -13.86
C ILE A 97 -2.65 -0.81 -13.40
N ASP A 98 -3.86 -0.85 -13.92
CA ASP A 98 -4.86 -1.85 -13.57
C ASP A 98 -4.40 -3.26 -13.97
N LYS A 99 -3.79 -3.42 -15.13
CA LYS A 99 -3.24 -4.71 -15.56
C LYS A 99 -2.13 -5.19 -14.65
N LYS A 100 -1.24 -4.31 -14.24
CA LYS A 100 -0.18 -4.64 -13.29
C LYS A 100 -0.76 -5.01 -11.93
N LYS A 101 -1.76 -4.26 -11.46
CA LYS A 101 -2.46 -4.56 -10.22
C LYS A 101 -3.15 -5.91 -10.27
N GLU A 102 -3.87 -6.20 -11.35
CA GLU A 102 -4.54 -7.48 -11.51
C GLU A 102 -3.57 -8.64 -11.43
N LYS A 103 -2.40 -8.53 -12.07
CA LYS A 103 -1.39 -9.57 -12.00
C LYS A 103 -0.89 -9.78 -10.59
N ILE A 104 -0.65 -8.70 -9.85
CA ILE A 104 -0.18 -8.80 -8.47
C ILE A 104 -1.28 -9.36 -7.57
N VAL A 105 -2.49 -8.84 -7.68
CA VAL A 105 -3.63 -9.28 -6.88
C VAL A 105 -3.96 -10.75 -7.16
N ASN A 106 -4.03 -11.13 -8.43
CA ASN A 106 -4.33 -12.53 -8.79
C ASN A 106 -3.23 -13.48 -8.36
N LYS A 107 -1.99 -13.05 -8.33
CA LYS A 107 -0.88 -13.86 -7.86
C LYS A 107 -0.87 -14.03 -6.35
N LEU A 108 -1.31 -13.00 -5.60
CA LEU A 108 -1.25 -12.97 -4.14
C LEU A 108 -2.55 -13.40 -3.48
N LEU A 109 -3.68 -13.22 -4.12
CA LEU A 109 -4.99 -13.57 -3.60
C LEU A 109 -5.58 -14.77 -4.32
#